data_2a50c9d590b3a5999574b808447cfa9e
#
_entry.id   2a50c9d590b3a5999574b808447cfa9e
#
_cell.length_a   1.000
_cell.length_b   1.000
_cell.length_c   1.000
_cell.angle_alpha   90.00
_cell.angle_beta   90.00
_cell.angle_gamma   90.00
#
_symmetry.space_group_name_H-M   'P 1'
#
loop_
_entity.id
_entity.type
_entity.pdbx_description
1 polymer ?
#
loop_
_entity_poly.entity_id
_entity_poly.type
_entity_poly.pdbx_seq_one_letter_code
_entity_poly.pdbx_strand_id
1 'polypeptide(L)'
;SLVGKGAGGYPTATSIISDLKRYAAQNQYQGVFQHNYSSMSKAKYLNRSDRKRPYYLRMSVLNKVGVLKSIAQIFAQKSISIKSIIQLNTSNEKTVPIIIISDPVGVDKINLVTQNLKKTSFLRKEISVIRIEEDIG
;
A
#
# COMPACT_ATOMS: atom_id res chain seq x y z
N SER A 1 7.40 18.36 -2.44
CA SER A 1 8.40 18.55 -1.37
C SER A 1 8.08 19.84 -0.62
N LEU A 2 7.93 19.79 0.69
CA LEU A 2 7.73 20.96 1.56
C LEU A 2 9.04 21.20 2.32
N VAL A 3 9.60 22.36 2.17
CA VAL A 3 10.80 22.79 2.89
C VAL A 3 10.43 23.94 3.81
N GLY A 4 10.74 23.82 5.10
CA GLY A 4 10.47 24.84 6.10
C GLY A 4 11.46 24.76 7.26
N LYS A 5 11.56 25.83 8.04
CA LYS A 5 12.32 25.81 9.29
C LYS A 5 11.63 24.87 10.28
N GLY A 6 12.41 23.98 10.91
CA GLY A 6 11.89 23.05 11.91
C GLY A 6 11.35 23.73 13.16
N ALA A 7 10.98 22.94 14.16
CA ALA A 7 10.47 23.44 15.44
C ALA A 7 11.47 24.33 16.16
N GLY A 8 10.97 25.28 16.95
CA GLY A 8 11.76 26.23 17.74
C GLY A 8 11.00 27.49 18.07
N GLY A 9 11.42 28.26 19.06
CA GLY A 9 10.75 29.48 19.52
C GLY A 9 10.51 30.50 18.41
N TYR A 10 11.55 30.82 17.63
CA TYR A 10 11.43 31.79 16.52
C TYR A 10 10.53 31.35 15.37
N PRO A 11 10.62 30.09 14.82
CA PRO A 11 9.71 29.61 13.80
C PRO A 11 8.25 29.59 14.27
N THR A 12 8.01 29.17 15.51
CA THR A 12 6.67 29.16 16.12
C THR A 12 6.10 30.56 16.27
N ALA A 13 6.89 31.51 16.80
CA ALA A 13 6.48 32.90 16.92
C ALA A 13 6.16 33.53 15.56
N THR A 14 6.96 33.24 14.54
CA THR A 14 6.75 33.70 13.17
C THR A 14 5.42 33.19 12.60
N SER A 15 5.10 31.91 12.84
CA SER A 15 3.84 31.30 12.40
C SER A 15 2.63 31.97 13.09
N ILE A 16 2.69 32.15 14.41
CA ILE A 16 1.63 32.81 15.19
C ILE A 16 1.39 34.25 14.70
N ILE A 17 2.48 35.02 14.49
CA ILE A 17 2.36 36.40 13.99
C ILE A 17 1.79 36.44 12.58
N SER A 18 2.18 35.49 11.72
CA SER A 18 1.61 35.36 10.36
C SER A 18 0.11 35.07 10.40
N ASP A 19 -0.32 34.18 11.27
CA ASP A 19 -1.73 33.84 11.43
C ASP A 19 -2.55 35.03 11.99
N LEU A 20 -2.00 35.73 12.97
CA LEU A 20 -2.63 36.97 13.50
C LEU A 20 -2.75 38.05 12.43
N LYS A 21 -1.70 38.28 11.63
CA LYS A 21 -1.74 39.23 10.51
C LYS A 21 -2.79 38.83 9.48
N ARG A 22 -2.84 37.54 9.14
CA ARG A 22 -3.84 37.01 8.20
C ARG A 22 -5.26 37.20 8.73
N TYR A 23 -5.48 36.91 10.01
CA TYR A 23 -6.78 37.09 10.65
C TYR A 23 -7.19 38.57 10.72
N ALA A 24 -6.28 39.48 11.08
CA ALA A 24 -6.52 40.92 11.10
C ALA A 24 -6.86 41.48 9.70
N ALA A 25 -6.17 40.97 8.65
CA ALA A 25 -6.46 41.36 7.28
C ALA A 25 -7.80 40.81 6.77
N GLN A 26 -8.21 39.63 7.24
CA GLN A 26 -9.50 38.99 6.86
C GLN A 26 -10.72 39.77 7.37
N ASN A 27 -10.59 40.51 8.48
CA ASN A 27 -11.69 41.36 8.98
C ASN A 27 -12.05 42.50 8.02
N GLN A 28 -11.23 42.78 7.00
CA GLN A 28 -11.55 43.72 5.90
C GLN A 28 -12.12 43.02 4.66
N TYR A 29 -12.02 41.68 4.58
CA TYR A 29 -12.53 40.88 3.48
C TYR A 29 -13.67 39.98 3.97
N GLN A 30 -14.84 40.56 4.21
CA GLN A 30 -16.07 39.79 4.32
C GLN A 30 -16.37 39.16 2.95
N GLY A 31 -15.90 37.93 2.72
CA GLY A 31 -16.34 37.26 1.50
C GLY A 31 -15.64 35.99 1.06
N VAL A 32 -14.44 35.67 1.51
CA VAL A 32 -13.67 34.61 0.82
C VAL A 32 -13.63 33.25 1.58
N PHE A 33 -14.03 33.17 2.84
CA PHE A 33 -14.01 31.92 3.59
C PHE A 33 -15.29 31.63 4.40
N GLN A 34 -16.46 32.02 3.91
CA GLN A 34 -17.67 31.29 4.30
C GLN A 34 -17.71 29.96 3.51
N HIS A 35 -16.80 29.04 3.83
CA HIS A 35 -17.07 27.66 3.52
C HIS A 35 -18.29 27.25 4.35
N ASN A 36 -19.44 27.26 3.70
CA ASN A 36 -20.66 26.69 4.24
C ASN A 36 -20.40 25.20 4.44
N TYR A 37 -19.87 24.82 5.63
CA TYR A 37 -19.64 23.42 5.99
C TYR A 37 -20.92 22.58 5.88
N SER A 38 -22.11 23.23 5.94
CA SER A 38 -23.40 22.59 5.74
C SER A 38 -23.66 22.14 4.29
N SER A 39 -22.92 22.67 3.31
CA SER A 39 -23.03 22.27 1.89
C SER A 39 -21.99 21.21 1.48
N MET A 40 -21.06 20.84 2.36
CA MET A 40 -20.13 19.78 2.08
C MET A 40 -20.85 18.42 2.15
N SER A 41 -20.95 17.73 1.02
CA SER A 41 -21.39 16.35 0.99
C SER A 41 -20.45 15.50 1.85
N LYS A 42 -21.00 14.65 2.72
CA LYS A 42 -20.18 13.71 3.49
C LYS A 42 -19.30 12.90 2.53
N ALA A 43 -17.99 12.94 2.76
CA ALA A 43 -17.06 12.12 1.99
C ALA A 43 -17.46 10.63 2.11
N LYS A 44 -17.64 9.98 0.97
CA LYS A 44 -17.96 8.56 0.93
C LYS A 44 -16.63 7.80 1.01
N TYR A 45 -16.39 7.12 2.11
CA TYR A 45 -15.22 6.25 2.23
C TYR A 45 -15.38 5.06 1.29
N LEU A 46 -14.39 4.82 0.44
CA LEU A 46 -14.32 3.60 -0.33
C LEU A 46 -14.03 2.43 0.61
N ASN A 47 -14.79 1.33 0.46
CA ASN A 47 -14.46 0.10 1.16
C ASN A 47 -13.05 -0.36 0.77
N ARG A 48 -12.29 -0.83 1.74
CA ARG A 48 -10.90 -1.29 1.55
C ARG A 48 -10.80 -2.42 0.53
N SER A 49 -11.85 -3.25 0.41
CA SER A 49 -12.00 -4.35 -0.56
C SER A 49 -12.18 -3.88 -1.99
N ASP A 50 -12.77 -2.69 -2.21
CA ASP A 50 -13.09 -2.18 -3.55
C ASP A 50 -11.88 -1.57 -4.23
N ARG A 51 -10.85 -1.24 -3.45
CA ARG A 51 -9.60 -0.66 -3.95
C ARG A 51 -8.67 -1.77 -4.45
N LYS A 52 -8.67 -2.02 -5.75
CA LYS A 52 -7.75 -2.96 -6.38
C LYS A 52 -6.37 -2.34 -6.53
N ARG A 53 -5.31 -3.06 -6.11
CA ARG A 53 -3.91 -2.67 -6.24
C ARG A 53 -3.06 -3.90 -6.53
N PRO A 54 -1.93 -3.78 -7.20
CA PRO A 54 -0.96 -4.86 -7.28
C PRO A 54 -0.29 -5.09 -5.93
N TYR A 55 0.15 -6.33 -5.72
CA TYR A 55 0.84 -6.73 -4.49
C TYR A 55 2.16 -7.41 -4.82
N TYR A 56 3.16 -7.06 -4.05
CA TYR A 56 4.44 -7.75 -3.97
C TYR A 56 4.35 -8.80 -2.86
N LEU A 57 4.64 -10.05 -3.20
CA LEU A 57 4.73 -11.15 -2.25
C LEU A 57 6.13 -11.75 -2.33
N ARG A 58 6.81 -11.87 -1.18
CA ARG A 58 8.09 -12.57 -1.08
C ARG A 58 7.95 -13.73 -0.11
N MET A 59 8.39 -14.91 -0.52
CA MET A 59 8.32 -16.12 0.27
C MET A 59 9.57 -16.99 0.06
N SER A 60 9.94 -17.78 1.07
CA SER A 60 10.99 -18.79 0.97
C SER A 60 10.32 -20.16 0.91
N VAL A 61 10.61 -20.91 -0.12
CA VAL A 61 9.97 -22.21 -0.37
C VAL A 61 11.01 -23.29 -0.62
N LEU A 62 10.61 -24.56 -0.49
CA LEU A 62 11.45 -25.68 -0.87
C LEU A 62 11.83 -25.62 -2.35
N ASN A 63 13.11 -25.85 -2.65
CA ASN A 63 13.59 -26.01 -4.03
C ASN A 63 13.25 -27.41 -4.56
N LYS A 64 11.98 -27.61 -4.95
CA LYS A 64 11.47 -28.88 -5.48
C LYS A 64 10.64 -28.65 -6.72
N VAL A 65 10.71 -29.59 -7.66
CA VAL A 65 9.85 -29.61 -8.84
C VAL A 65 8.39 -29.59 -8.41
N GLY A 66 7.58 -28.77 -9.10
CA GLY A 66 6.13 -28.65 -8.85
C GLY A 66 5.73 -27.60 -7.82
N VAL A 67 6.64 -27.03 -7.02
CA VAL A 67 6.33 -25.98 -6.05
C VAL A 67 5.78 -24.74 -6.75
N LEU A 68 6.41 -24.30 -7.81
CA LEU A 68 5.96 -23.13 -8.58
C LEU A 68 4.57 -23.35 -9.20
N LYS A 69 4.32 -24.57 -9.72
CA LYS A 69 2.98 -24.97 -10.21
C LYS A 69 1.93 -24.84 -9.11
N SER A 70 2.23 -25.36 -7.92
CA SER A 70 1.30 -25.33 -6.78
C SER A 70 1.00 -23.88 -6.33
N ILE A 71 2.00 -23.02 -6.32
CA ILE A 71 1.82 -21.59 -6.03
C ILE A 71 0.91 -20.95 -7.09
N ALA A 72 1.21 -21.13 -8.38
CA ALA A 72 0.40 -20.56 -9.47
C ALA A 72 -1.04 -21.07 -9.42
N GLN A 73 -1.27 -22.34 -9.05
CA GLN A 73 -2.59 -22.92 -8.89
C GLN A 73 -3.38 -22.25 -7.76
N ILE A 74 -2.74 -21.92 -6.64
CA ILE A 74 -3.39 -21.20 -5.52
C ILE A 74 -3.86 -19.80 -5.96
N PHE A 75 -3.04 -19.08 -6.75
CA PHE A 75 -3.42 -17.78 -7.31
C PHE A 75 -4.59 -17.93 -8.30
N ALA A 76 -4.52 -18.92 -9.21
CA ALA A 76 -5.55 -19.19 -10.20
C ALA A 76 -6.91 -19.53 -9.56
N GLN A 77 -6.93 -20.34 -8.49
CA GLN A 77 -8.14 -20.68 -7.74
C GLN A 77 -8.84 -19.46 -7.13
N LYS A 78 -8.13 -18.38 -6.90
CA LYS A 78 -8.69 -17.11 -6.40
C LYS A 78 -8.91 -16.09 -7.51
N SER A 79 -8.74 -16.50 -8.78
CA SER A 79 -8.85 -15.63 -9.95
C SER A 79 -7.95 -14.39 -9.82
N ILE A 80 -6.69 -14.64 -9.47
CA ILE A 80 -5.65 -13.60 -9.38
C ILE A 80 -4.62 -13.89 -10.47
N SER A 81 -4.43 -12.94 -11.38
CA SER A 81 -3.37 -12.99 -12.37
C SER A 81 -2.04 -12.61 -11.73
N ILE A 82 -0.99 -13.30 -12.16
CA ILE A 82 0.38 -13.02 -11.76
C ILE A 82 1.04 -12.21 -12.88
N LYS A 83 1.47 -10.99 -12.56
CA LYS A 83 2.17 -10.11 -13.48
C LYS A 83 3.63 -10.54 -13.69
N SER A 84 4.28 -10.98 -12.61
CA SER A 84 5.69 -11.38 -12.64
C SER A 84 5.98 -12.39 -11.54
N ILE A 85 6.86 -13.36 -11.87
CA ILE A 85 7.46 -14.29 -10.91
C ILE A 85 8.97 -14.23 -11.08
N ILE A 86 9.69 -14.04 -9.99
CA ILE A 86 11.15 -14.05 -9.95
C ILE A 86 11.58 -15.10 -8.93
N GLN A 87 12.32 -16.08 -9.41
CA GLN A 87 13.01 -17.05 -8.57
C GLN A 87 14.47 -16.65 -8.52
N LEU A 88 14.97 -16.32 -7.33
CA LEU A 88 16.38 -16.01 -7.15
C LEU A 88 17.13 -17.33 -7.01
N ASN A 89 17.95 -17.66 -8.01
CA ASN A 89 18.77 -18.86 -7.98
C ASN A 89 19.90 -18.69 -6.95
N THR A 90 19.82 -19.49 -5.89
CA THR A 90 20.93 -19.72 -4.98
C THR A 90 21.41 -21.15 -5.26
N SER A 91 22.61 -21.29 -5.80
CA SER A 91 23.21 -22.58 -6.16
C SER A 91 23.23 -23.49 -4.92
N ASN A 92 22.65 -24.68 -5.03
CA ASN A 92 22.66 -25.75 -4.01
C ASN A 92 21.87 -25.51 -2.69
N GLU A 93 20.94 -24.56 -2.64
CA GLU A 93 20.12 -24.41 -1.42
C GLU A 93 18.86 -25.28 -1.44
N LYS A 94 18.53 -25.87 -0.28
CA LYS A 94 17.30 -26.63 -0.05
C LYS A 94 16.04 -25.75 -0.18
N THR A 95 16.21 -24.43 -0.07
CA THR A 95 15.12 -23.44 -0.13
C THR A 95 15.50 -22.29 -1.07
N VAL A 96 14.53 -21.78 -1.81
CA VAL A 96 14.73 -20.66 -2.72
C VAL A 96 13.74 -19.53 -2.41
N PRO A 97 14.17 -18.29 -2.47
CA PRO A 97 13.26 -17.14 -2.40
C PRO A 97 12.51 -16.99 -3.73
N ILE A 98 11.18 -16.85 -3.64
CA ILE A 98 10.32 -16.52 -4.75
C ILE A 98 9.68 -15.16 -4.48
N ILE A 99 9.69 -14.31 -5.48
CA ILE A 99 9.02 -13.01 -5.51
C ILE A 99 7.90 -13.08 -6.54
N ILE A 100 6.72 -12.66 -6.17
CA ILE A 100 5.54 -12.59 -7.04
C ILE A 100 5.00 -11.18 -7.01
N ILE A 101 4.69 -10.64 -8.19
CA ILE A 101 3.93 -9.41 -8.35
C ILE A 101 2.59 -9.79 -8.99
N SER A 102 1.49 -9.43 -8.32
CA SER A 102 0.14 -9.68 -8.85
C SER A 102 -0.33 -8.53 -9.74
N ASP A 103 -1.32 -8.81 -10.59
CA ASP A 103 -2.16 -7.76 -11.16
C ASP A 103 -3.02 -7.08 -10.06
N PRO A 104 -3.63 -5.91 -10.36
CA PRO A 104 -4.46 -5.21 -9.39
C PRO A 104 -5.61 -6.07 -8.86
N VAL A 105 -5.67 -6.26 -7.56
CA VAL A 105 -6.62 -7.15 -6.88
C VAL A 105 -7.03 -6.58 -5.53
N GLY A 106 -8.22 -6.94 -5.04
CA GLY A 106 -8.69 -6.55 -3.71
C GLY A 106 -7.92 -7.27 -2.59
N VAL A 107 -7.73 -6.59 -1.48
CA VAL A 107 -6.97 -7.09 -0.32
C VAL A 107 -7.49 -8.44 0.21
N ASP A 108 -8.80 -8.66 0.16
CA ASP A 108 -9.41 -9.91 0.68
C ASP A 108 -8.92 -11.14 -0.08
N LYS A 109 -8.80 -11.03 -1.42
CA LYS A 109 -8.29 -12.12 -2.24
C LYS A 109 -6.83 -12.44 -1.95
N ILE A 110 -5.98 -11.42 -1.75
CA ILE A 110 -4.58 -11.59 -1.36
C ILE A 110 -4.45 -12.26 0.01
N ASN A 111 -5.29 -11.87 0.97
CA ASN A 111 -5.33 -12.51 2.29
C ASN A 111 -5.68 -14.00 2.18
N LEU A 112 -6.66 -14.37 1.34
CA LEU A 112 -7.02 -15.77 1.12
C LEU A 112 -5.88 -16.56 0.47
N VAL A 113 -5.20 -16.01 -0.53
CA VAL A 113 -4.01 -16.63 -1.13
C VAL A 113 -2.93 -16.84 -0.09
N THR A 114 -2.62 -15.81 0.71
CA THR A 114 -1.60 -15.89 1.77
C THR A 114 -1.94 -16.96 2.81
N GLN A 115 -3.21 -17.07 3.22
CA GLN A 115 -3.67 -18.11 4.13
C GLN A 115 -3.51 -19.51 3.52
N ASN A 116 -3.84 -19.69 2.24
CA ASN A 116 -3.68 -20.98 1.57
C ASN A 116 -2.21 -21.36 1.41
N LEU A 117 -1.34 -20.40 1.07
CA LEU A 117 0.10 -20.63 0.99
C LEU A 117 0.70 -21.03 2.35
N LYS A 118 0.25 -20.41 3.45
CA LYS A 118 0.71 -20.77 4.81
C LYS A 118 0.38 -22.21 5.21
N LYS A 119 -0.66 -22.82 4.64
CA LYS A 119 -1.05 -24.20 4.90
C LYS A 119 -0.23 -25.23 4.11
N THR A 120 0.64 -24.79 3.20
CA THR A 120 1.40 -25.68 2.34
C THR A 120 2.67 -26.20 3.04
N SER A 121 3.04 -27.44 2.74
CA SER A 121 4.24 -28.06 3.31
C SER A 121 5.56 -27.56 2.71
N PHE A 122 5.51 -26.81 1.60
CA PHE A 122 6.71 -26.30 0.94
C PHE A 122 7.13 -24.92 1.43
N LEU A 123 6.27 -24.17 2.11
CA LEU A 123 6.61 -22.86 2.68
C LEU A 123 7.57 -23.02 3.88
N ARG A 124 8.61 -22.19 3.98
CA ARG A 124 9.66 -22.28 5.01
C ARG A 124 9.76 -21.07 5.91
N LYS A 125 9.37 -19.87 5.43
CA LYS A 125 9.37 -18.64 6.21
C LYS A 125 8.05 -17.90 6.00
N GLU A 126 7.76 -16.96 6.89
CA GLU A 126 6.62 -16.08 6.72
C GLU A 126 6.63 -15.36 5.37
N ILE A 127 5.45 -15.14 4.84
CA ILE A 127 5.25 -14.43 3.58
C ILE A 127 5.22 -12.94 3.86
N SER A 128 6.13 -12.20 3.24
CA SER A 128 6.06 -10.73 3.22
C SER A 128 5.08 -10.30 2.12
N VAL A 129 4.11 -9.47 2.47
CA VAL A 129 3.11 -8.92 1.52
C VAL A 129 3.16 -7.41 1.60
N ILE A 130 3.41 -6.76 0.47
CA ILE A 130 3.48 -5.30 0.36
C ILE A 130 2.53 -4.87 -0.76
N ARG A 131 1.67 -3.91 -0.47
CA ARG A 131 0.82 -3.29 -1.48
C ARG A 131 1.66 -2.30 -2.29
N ILE A 132 1.53 -2.37 -3.62
CA ILE A 132 2.20 -1.45 -4.52
C ILE A 132 1.23 -0.29 -4.79
N GLU A 133 1.65 0.93 -4.50
CA GLU A 133 0.95 2.13 -4.95
C GLU A 133 1.50 2.50 -6.32
N GLU A 134 0.63 2.56 -7.32
CA GLU A 134 0.97 3.14 -8.61
C GLU A 134 0.79 4.67 -8.48
N ASP A 135 1.73 5.43 -9.02
CA ASP A 135 1.60 6.88 -9.09
C ASP A 135 0.27 7.22 -9.78
N ILE A 136 -0.56 7.93 -9.06
CA ILE A 136 -1.75 8.57 -9.63
C ILE A 136 -1.20 9.83 -10.31
N GLY A 137 -0.81 9.68 -11.60
CA GLY A 137 -0.45 10.81 -12.45
C GLY A 137 -1.60 11.79 -12.61
#